data_f9c98e338397e5d96c6047896ce7c409
#
_entry.id   f9c98e338397e5d96c6047896ce7c409
#
_cell.length_a   1.000
_cell.length_b   1.000
_cell.length_c   1.000
_cell.angle_alpha   90.00
_cell.angle_beta   90.00
_cell.angle_gamma   90.00
#
_symmetry.space_group_name_H-M   'P 1'
#
loop_
_entity.id
_entity.type
_entity.pdbx_description
1 polymer ?
#
loop_
_entity_poly.entity_id
_entity_poly.type
_entity_poly.pdbx_seq_one_letter_code
_entity_poly.pdbx_strand_id
1 'polypeptide(L)'
;DTMKPAKKKTAACPAALRLEAMLPVDAGILSQQADDWTDRSVERGTVGPLAAEHALWHNCLFRNVTFTDCRLHGAQLSDIRFEGCDLSNLALDGAALNRVEFVGCKLLGAALPDATLNHVRLERCNGRYLNLSGSRLRQVRFTECDLTEAALNDCRLDGVAFEGCTLRSTEFSHTPLRGIDLRQSQLGDLRLTVDDLRGAIVAPSQALDLLPLLGVVVRTQTAEETEKPWRSAKLPATNAV
;
A
#
# COMPACT_ATOMS: atom_id res chain seq x y z
N ASP A 1 -10.39 -33.74 4.27
CA ASP A 1 -9.88 -32.92 5.37
C ASP A 1 -10.51 -31.53 5.27
N THR A 2 -11.54 -31.32 6.08
CA THR A 2 -12.26 -30.05 6.16
C THR A 2 -11.38 -29.04 6.88
N MET A 3 -10.75 -28.13 6.12
CA MET A 3 -10.05 -26.97 6.70
C MET A 3 -11.02 -26.16 7.56
N LYS A 4 -10.78 -26.14 8.88
CA LYS A 4 -11.47 -25.22 9.79
C LYS A 4 -11.20 -23.78 9.32
N PRO A 5 -12.25 -22.92 9.21
CA PRO A 5 -12.06 -21.53 8.86
C PRO A 5 -11.15 -20.87 9.91
N ALA A 6 -10.04 -20.30 9.43
CA ALA A 6 -9.15 -19.51 10.27
C ALA A 6 -9.98 -18.37 10.90
N LYS A 7 -9.89 -18.21 12.23
CA LYS A 7 -10.52 -17.09 12.92
C LYS A 7 -10.09 -15.78 12.25
N LYS A 8 -11.06 -15.01 11.74
CA LYS A 8 -10.83 -13.66 11.23
C LYS A 8 -10.08 -12.84 12.30
N LYS A 9 -8.79 -12.64 12.14
CA LYS A 9 -8.13 -11.48 12.73
C LYS A 9 -8.55 -10.29 11.89
N THR A 10 -9.69 -9.69 12.22
CA THR A 10 -10.04 -8.37 11.70
C THR A 10 -8.87 -7.45 12.06
N ALA A 11 -8.27 -6.81 11.06
CA ALA A 11 -7.26 -5.81 11.33
C ALA A 11 -7.87 -4.79 12.30
N ALA A 12 -7.38 -4.76 13.53
CA ALA A 12 -7.88 -3.80 14.51
C ALA A 12 -7.60 -2.41 13.95
N CYS A 13 -8.63 -1.54 13.95
CA CYS A 13 -8.42 -0.16 13.58
C CYS A 13 -7.36 0.43 14.53
N PRO A 14 -6.26 1.01 14.02
CA PRO A 14 -5.33 1.72 14.88
C PRO A 14 -6.10 2.73 15.72
N ALA A 15 -5.78 2.85 17.01
CA ALA A 15 -6.40 3.87 17.86
C ALA A 15 -6.20 5.25 17.22
N ALA A 16 -7.24 6.08 17.26
CA ALA A 16 -7.12 7.44 16.73
C ALA A 16 -5.99 8.19 17.45
N LEU A 17 -5.18 8.85 16.67
CA LEU A 17 -4.07 9.64 17.16
C LEU A 17 -4.61 10.78 18.04
N ARG A 18 -4.12 10.89 19.28
CA ARG A 18 -4.39 12.01 20.17
C ARG A 18 -3.16 12.88 20.18
N LEU A 19 -3.26 14.00 19.48
CA LEU A 19 -2.22 15.01 19.47
C LEU A 19 -2.45 15.92 20.66
N GLU A 20 -1.43 16.09 21.50
CA GLU A 20 -1.45 16.99 22.63
C GLU A 20 -1.20 18.45 22.20
N ALA A 21 -1.19 19.38 23.13
CA ALA A 21 -0.94 20.79 22.84
C ALA A 21 0.40 20.98 22.12
N MET A 22 0.37 21.61 20.95
CA MET A 22 1.54 21.81 20.08
C MET A 22 1.85 23.28 19.93
N LEU A 23 3.12 23.59 19.77
CA LEU A 23 3.59 24.92 19.43
C LEU A 23 3.59 25.10 17.91
N PRO A 24 2.87 26.11 17.38
CA PRO A 24 2.92 26.42 15.96
C PRO A 24 4.30 26.96 15.59
N VAL A 25 4.84 26.46 14.48
CA VAL A 25 6.19 26.80 13.99
C VAL A 25 6.15 27.02 12.49
N ASP A 26 7.02 27.89 11.98
CA ASP A 26 7.21 28.09 10.54
C ASP A 26 7.95 26.90 9.91
N ALA A 27 7.56 26.54 8.68
CA ALA A 27 8.15 25.43 7.94
C ALA A 27 9.67 25.61 7.68
N GLY A 28 10.13 26.86 7.54
CA GLY A 28 11.55 27.15 7.34
C GLY A 28 12.43 26.78 8.53
N ILE A 29 11.87 26.76 9.75
CA ILE A 29 12.63 26.34 10.95
C ILE A 29 12.93 24.84 10.90
N LEU A 30 11.99 24.02 10.43
CA LEU A 30 12.22 22.59 10.27
C LEU A 30 13.39 22.29 9.32
N SER A 31 13.51 23.06 8.25
CA SER A 31 14.62 22.89 7.30
C SER A 31 16.00 23.19 7.91
N GLN A 32 16.04 23.95 9.00
CA GLN A 32 17.28 24.33 9.68
C GLN A 32 17.61 23.42 10.88
N GLN A 33 16.61 22.81 11.49
CA GLN A 33 16.72 22.02 12.73
C GLN A 33 15.89 20.74 12.61
N ALA A 34 16.34 19.81 11.79
CA ALA A 34 15.58 18.62 11.46
C ALA A 34 15.74 17.43 12.41
N ASP A 35 16.75 17.44 13.27
CA ASP A 35 17.18 16.24 13.98
C ASP A 35 16.20 15.82 15.09
N ASP A 36 15.63 16.77 15.82
CA ASP A 36 14.70 16.49 16.92
C ASP A 36 13.52 17.47 16.93
N TRP A 37 12.32 16.92 16.73
CA TRP A 37 11.09 17.70 16.69
C TRP A 37 10.02 17.09 17.59
N THR A 38 9.69 17.79 18.64
CA THR A 38 8.69 17.36 19.62
C THR A 38 7.67 18.46 19.86
N ASP A 39 6.38 18.08 19.92
CA ASP A 39 5.24 18.97 20.23
C ASP A 39 5.16 20.18 19.27
N ARG A 40 5.24 19.95 17.96
CA ARG A 40 5.24 21.00 16.95
C ARG A 40 4.09 20.87 15.97
N SER A 41 3.56 22.01 15.53
CA SER A 41 2.62 22.06 14.41
C SER A 41 3.10 23.02 13.33
N VAL A 42 2.97 22.59 12.07
CA VAL A 42 3.24 23.40 10.89
C VAL A 42 1.99 23.40 10.02
N GLU A 43 1.42 24.57 9.75
CA GLU A 43 0.14 24.66 9.06
C GLU A 43 0.23 24.98 7.58
N ARG A 44 1.32 25.48 7.08
CA ARG A 44 1.57 25.76 5.64
C ARG A 44 3.04 26.02 5.43
N GLY A 45 3.46 25.87 4.19
CA GLY A 45 4.82 26.23 3.78
C GLY A 45 5.55 25.08 3.10
N THR A 46 6.82 25.31 2.85
CA THR A 46 7.70 24.34 2.22
C THR A 46 8.82 23.99 3.19
N VAL A 47 9.04 22.69 3.37
CA VAL A 47 10.16 22.13 4.12
C VAL A 47 11.13 21.55 3.10
N GLY A 48 12.40 21.92 3.22
CA GLY A 48 13.48 21.42 2.38
C GLY A 48 14.26 22.52 1.64
N PRO A 49 15.39 22.15 1.01
CA PRO A 49 15.99 20.83 1.05
C PRO A 49 16.39 20.40 2.47
N LEU A 50 16.21 19.12 2.78
CA LEU A 50 16.46 18.59 4.11
C LEU A 50 17.13 17.21 4.01
N ALA A 51 18.26 17.05 4.66
CA ALA A 51 18.90 15.74 4.84
C ALA A 51 19.21 15.55 6.33
N ALA A 52 18.51 14.61 6.96
CA ALA A 52 18.77 14.23 8.34
C ALA A 52 18.83 12.71 8.46
N GLU A 53 19.83 12.22 9.16
CA GLU A 53 19.96 10.82 9.52
C GLU A 53 19.43 10.61 10.94
N HIS A 54 18.58 9.59 11.11
CA HIS A 54 18.02 9.21 12.41
C HIS A 54 17.23 10.32 13.13
N ALA A 55 16.59 11.22 12.36
CA ALA A 55 15.74 12.27 12.92
C ALA A 55 14.68 11.70 13.87
N LEU A 56 14.45 12.35 15.01
CA LEU A 56 13.48 11.95 16.03
C LEU A 56 12.32 12.94 16.07
N TRP A 57 11.19 12.56 15.48
CA TRP A 57 10.01 13.41 15.49
C TRP A 57 8.89 12.77 16.32
N HIS A 58 8.40 13.52 17.30
CA HIS A 58 7.35 13.05 18.19
C HIS A 58 6.26 14.09 18.37
N ASN A 59 4.99 13.65 18.39
CA ASN A 59 3.82 14.49 18.61
C ASN A 59 3.81 15.73 17.69
N CYS A 60 3.82 15.51 16.35
CA CYS A 60 3.84 16.60 15.38
C CYS A 60 2.64 16.57 14.45
N LEU A 61 2.22 17.76 14.03
CA LEU A 61 1.12 17.96 13.08
C LEU A 61 1.60 18.81 11.91
N PHE A 62 1.45 18.27 10.70
CA PHE A 62 1.73 18.98 9.46
C PHE A 62 0.45 19.11 8.66
N ARG A 63 0.04 20.34 8.31
CA ARG A 63 -1.12 20.62 7.47
C ARG A 63 -0.73 21.42 6.25
N ASN A 64 -1.09 20.92 5.05
CA ASN A 64 -0.85 21.60 3.79
C ASN A 64 0.63 22.02 3.61
N VAL A 65 1.56 21.18 4.05
CA VAL A 65 3.00 21.41 3.96
C VAL A 65 3.54 20.63 2.76
N THR A 66 4.43 21.25 2.00
CA THR A 66 5.16 20.62 0.91
C THR A 66 6.57 20.25 1.37
N PHE A 67 6.95 18.98 1.22
CA PHE A 67 8.31 18.51 1.49
C PHE A 67 9.05 18.35 0.17
N THR A 68 10.12 19.13 0.00
CA THR A 68 10.90 19.16 -1.26
C THR A 68 12.33 18.71 -0.99
N ASP A 69 12.83 17.75 -1.76
CA ASP A 69 14.19 17.22 -1.62
C ASP A 69 14.53 16.80 -0.19
N CYS A 70 13.59 16.12 0.49
CA CYS A 70 13.76 15.69 1.86
C CYS A 70 14.21 14.22 1.92
N ARG A 71 15.28 13.98 2.67
CA ARG A 71 15.83 12.66 2.97
C ARG A 71 15.96 12.49 4.49
N LEU A 72 15.22 11.54 5.02
CA LEU A 72 15.12 11.26 6.46
C LEU A 72 15.47 9.79 6.71
N HIS A 73 16.69 9.40 6.37
CA HIS A 73 17.17 8.03 6.52
C HIS A 73 17.16 7.59 7.98
N GLY A 74 16.59 6.43 8.26
CA GLY A 74 16.50 5.87 9.61
C GLY A 74 15.68 6.70 10.60
N ALA A 75 14.87 7.66 10.13
CA ALA A 75 14.07 8.52 10.99
C ALA A 75 13.10 7.72 11.87
N GLN A 76 12.89 8.20 13.09
CA GLN A 76 11.90 7.68 14.02
C GLN A 76 10.75 8.68 14.16
N LEU A 77 9.61 8.32 13.59
CA LEU A 77 8.42 9.16 13.54
C LEU A 77 7.35 8.55 14.45
N SER A 78 6.96 9.23 15.51
CA SER A 78 5.95 8.74 16.43
C SER A 78 4.90 9.80 16.76
N ASP A 79 3.63 9.39 16.79
CA ASP A 79 2.51 10.26 17.07
C ASP A 79 2.45 11.47 16.11
N ILE A 80 2.50 11.20 14.81
CA ILE A 80 2.53 12.26 13.79
C ILE A 80 1.30 12.17 12.88
N ARG A 81 0.78 13.33 12.53
CA ARG A 81 -0.27 13.47 11.53
C ARG A 81 0.15 14.42 10.42
N PHE A 82 0.06 13.91 9.19
CA PHE A 82 0.17 14.68 7.96
C PHE A 82 -1.22 14.84 7.35
N GLU A 83 -1.65 16.05 7.12
CA GLU A 83 -2.96 16.40 6.54
C GLU A 83 -2.79 17.27 5.30
N GLY A 84 -3.23 16.77 4.13
CA GLY A 84 -3.15 17.52 2.87
C GLY A 84 -1.73 17.87 2.44
N CYS A 85 -0.73 17.14 2.93
CA CYS A 85 0.67 17.42 2.64
C CYS A 85 1.11 16.86 1.29
N ASP A 86 2.08 17.52 0.67
CA ASP A 86 2.80 16.98 -0.47
C ASP A 86 4.13 16.38 0.02
N LEU A 87 4.18 15.04 0.01
CA LEU A 87 5.30 14.22 0.44
C LEU A 87 5.89 13.46 -0.78
N SER A 88 5.69 13.99 -1.97
CA SER A 88 6.17 13.35 -3.21
C SER A 88 7.69 13.22 -3.18
N ASN A 89 8.18 12.03 -3.52
CA ASN A 89 9.61 11.67 -3.52
C ASN A 89 10.32 11.83 -2.16
N LEU A 90 9.59 11.91 -1.05
CA LEU A 90 10.19 11.90 0.29
C LEU A 90 10.90 10.56 0.52
N ALA A 91 12.16 10.59 0.90
CA ALA A 91 12.95 9.41 1.22
C ALA A 91 12.99 9.16 2.75
N LEU A 92 12.49 7.99 3.14
CA LEU A 92 12.37 7.50 4.52
C LEU A 92 12.95 6.08 4.65
N ASP A 93 14.05 5.82 3.96
CA ASP A 93 14.71 4.50 3.95
C ASP A 93 15.03 4.04 5.36
N GLY A 94 14.65 2.82 5.72
CA GLY A 94 14.88 2.25 7.04
C GLY A 94 14.16 2.94 8.20
N ALA A 95 13.22 3.84 7.92
CA ALA A 95 12.53 4.59 8.97
C ALA A 95 11.61 3.72 9.83
N ALA A 96 11.40 4.15 11.07
CA ALA A 96 10.43 3.59 11.99
C ALA A 96 9.24 4.54 12.20
N LEU A 97 8.06 4.15 11.74
CA LEU A 97 6.82 4.90 11.89
C LEU A 97 5.94 4.21 12.94
N ASN A 98 5.57 4.92 14.00
CA ASN A 98 4.72 4.41 15.05
C ASN A 98 3.57 5.38 15.34
N ARG A 99 2.33 4.94 15.16
CA ARG A 99 1.13 5.79 15.28
C ARG A 99 1.24 7.03 14.40
N VAL A 100 1.37 6.83 13.09
CA VAL A 100 1.45 7.91 12.10
C VAL A 100 0.20 7.87 11.21
N GLU A 101 -0.36 9.03 10.95
CA GLU A 101 -1.51 9.18 10.06
C GLU A 101 -1.18 10.08 8.87
N PHE A 102 -1.53 9.61 7.68
CA PHE A 102 -1.48 10.37 6.44
C PHE A 102 -2.92 10.54 5.92
N VAL A 103 -3.41 11.76 5.85
CA VAL A 103 -4.79 12.05 5.42
C VAL A 103 -4.78 13.00 4.24
N GLY A 104 -5.29 12.55 3.10
CA GLY A 104 -5.34 13.35 1.89
C GLY A 104 -3.99 13.80 1.36
N CYS A 105 -2.95 13.02 1.62
CA CYS A 105 -1.57 13.38 1.25
C CYS A 105 -1.20 12.86 -0.15
N LYS A 106 -0.25 13.55 -0.79
CA LYS A 106 0.46 13.05 -1.97
C LYS A 106 1.73 12.35 -1.50
N LEU A 107 1.83 11.07 -1.80
CA LEU A 107 2.98 10.20 -1.53
C LEU A 107 3.56 9.66 -2.84
N LEU A 108 3.39 10.40 -3.93
CA LEU A 108 3.83 10.02 -5.27
C LEU A 108 5.34 9.75 -5.28
N GLY A 109 5.74 8.50 -5.54
CA GLY A 109 7.15 8.10 -5.55
C GLY A 109 7.87 8.20 -4.20
N ALA A 110 7.15 8.39 -3.09
CA ALA A 110 7.77 8.36 -1.78
C ALA A 110 8.40 6.99 -1.51
N ALA A 111 9.57 6.97 -0.87
CA ALA A 111 10.36 5.77 -0.66
C ALA A 111 10.53 5.49 0.85
N LEU A 112 10.03 4.33 1.26
CA LEU A 112 10.15 3.78 2.61
C LEU A 112 10.65 2.32 2.55
N PRO A 113 11.70 2.00 1.77
CA PRO A 113 12.21 0.64 1.75
C PRO A 113 12.78 0.26 3.12
N ASP A 114 12.69 -1.02 3.46
CA ASP A 114 13.18 -1.59 4.73
C ASP A 114 12.63 -0.90 6.01
N ALA A 115 11.52 -0.17 5.88
CA ALA A 115 10.91 0.55 6.98
C ALA A 115 10.10 -0.36 7.91
N THR A 116 9.87 0.12 9.13
CA THR A 116 8.97 -0.53 10.09
C THR A 116 7.78 0.38 10.36
N LEU A 117 6.60 -0.04 9.91
CA LEU A 117 5.35 0.67 10.10
C LEU A 117 4.50 -0.03 11.16
N ASN A 118 4.16 0.65 12.25
CA ASN A 118 3.36 0.12 13.34
C ASN A 118 2.21 1.07 13.68
N HIS A 119 0.96 0.60 13.60
CA HIS A 119 -0.24 1.42 13.80
C HIS A 119 -0.30 2.65 12.87
N VAL A 120 -0.06 2.45 11.57
CA VAL A 120 -0.06 3.53 10.58
C VAL A 120 -1.37 3.52 9.79
N ARG A 121 -1.91 4.72 9.50
CA ARG A 121 -3.11 4.91 8.68
C ARG A 121 -2.78 5.80 7.49
N LEU A 122 -3.21 5.36 6.32
CA LEU A 122 -3.21 6.17 5.10
C LEU A 122 -4.66 6.27 4.62
N GLU A 123 -5.17 7.47 4.48
CA GLU A 123 -6.57 7.71 4.11
C GLU A 123 -6.65 8.74 2.99
N ARG A 124 -7.30 8.37 1.88
CA ARG A 124 -7.44 9.21 0.68
C ARG A 124 -6.11 9.76 0.16
N CYS A 125 -5.07 8.93 0.19
CA CYS A 125 -3.74 9.32 -0.27
C CYS A 125 -3.48 8.90 -1.72
N ASN A 126 -2.71 9.73 -2.43
CA ASN A 126 -2.12 9.34 -3.70
C ASN A 126 -0.73 8.72 -3.44
N GLY A 127 -0.69 7.39 -3.38
CA GLY A 127 0.51 6.60 -3.17
C GLY A 127 0.99 5.88 -4.45
N ARG A 128 0.77 6.47 -5.62
CA ARG A 128 1.32 5.92 -6.86
C ARG A 128 2.84 5.87 -6.79
N TYR A 129 3.42 4.75 -7.21
CA TYR A 129 4.88 4.49 -7.13
C TYR A 129 5.44 4.53 -5.69
N LEU A 130 4.60 4.45 -4.67
CA LEU A 130 5.06 4.34 -3.28
C LEU A 130 5.92 3.08 -3.13
N ASN A 131 7.12 3.22 -2.60
CA ASN A 131 8.02 2.09 -2.38
C ASN A 131 8.07 1.71 -0.89
N LEU A 132 7.55 0.52 -0.58
CA LEU A 132 7.58 -0.10 0.75
C LEU A 132 8.37 -1.43 0.74
N SER A 133 9.19 -1.68 -0.29
CA SER A 133 9.92 -2.94 -0.45
C SER A 133 10.70 -3.31 0.81
N GLY A 134 10.69 -4.59 1.19
CA GLY A 134 11.41 -5.10 2.36
C GLY A 134 10.82 -4.70 3.71
N SER A 135 9.74 -3.92 3.74
CA SER A 135 9.23 -3.31 4.96
C SER A 135 8.39 -4.27 5.81
N ARG A 136 8.29 -3.94 7.10
CA ARG A 136 7.44 -4.63 8.07
C ARG A 136 6.25 -3.76 8.42
N LEU A 137 5.05 -4.21 8.03
CA LEU A 137 3.80 -3.51 8.25
C LEU A 137 3.00 -4.26 9.32
N ARG A 138 2.78 -3.61 10.47
CA ARG A 138 1.98 -4.16 11.56
C ARG A 138 0.83 -3.20 11.90
N GLN A 139 -0.41 -3.70 11.85
CA GLN A 139 -1.60 -2.88 12.11
C GLN A 139 -1.63 -1.63 11.20
N VAL A 140 -1.43 -1.81 9.90
CA VAL A 140 -1.44 -0.73 8.91
C VAL A 140 -2.74 -0.79 8.11
N ARG A 141 -3.35 0.37 7.91
CA ARG A 141 -4.59 0.47 7.16
C ARG A 141 -4.44 1.48 6.02
N PHE A 142 -4.76 1.03 4.83
CA PHE A 142 -4.91 1.85 3.64
C PHE A 142 -6.41 1.96 3.34
N THR A 143 -6.96 3.18 3.31
CA THR A 143 -8.37 3.44 3.02
C THR A 143 -8.48 4.44 1.89
N GLU A 144 -9.17 4.06 0.81
CA GLU A 144 -9.41 4.91 -0.37
C GLU A 144 -8.11 5.49 -0.97
N CYS A 145 -7.03 4.72 -0.95
CA CYS A 145 -5.73 5.13 -1.49
C CYS A 145 -5.53 4.64 -2.92
N ASP A 146 -4.87 5.46 -3.73
CA ASP A 146 -4.34 5.03 -5.03
C ASP A 146 -2.92 4.50 -4.82
N LEU A 147 -2.74 3.18 -4.95
CA LEU A 147 -1.47 2.46 -4.83
C LEU A 147 -1.03 1.88 -6.18
N THR A 148 -1.47 2.49 -7.28
CA THR A 148 -1.08 2.08 -8.62
C THR A 148 0.44 2.08 -8.75
N GLU A 149 0.99 0.96 -9.23
CA GLU A 149 2.44 0.74 -9.41
C GLU A 149 3.26 0.91 -8.10
N ALA A 150 2.62 0.78 -6.94
CA ALA A 150 3.35 0.76 -5.67
C ALA A 150 4.12 -0.56 -5.50
N ALA A 151 5.27 -0.51 -4.86
CA ALA A 151 6.11 -1.66 -4.55
C ALA A 151 5.93 -2.09 -3.08
N LEU A 152 5.36 -3.27 -2.88
CA LEU A 152 5.21 -3.95 -1.59
C LEU A 152 5.84 -5.35 -1.66
N ASN A 153 6.90 -5.53 -2.44
CA ASN A 153 7.62 -6.78 -2.53
C ASN A 153 8.47 -7.04 -1.28
N ASP A 154 8.68 -8.31 -0.96
CA ASP A 154 9.45 -8.77 0.21
C ASP A 154 8.93 -8.24 1.56
N CYS A 155 7.66 -7.81 1.62
CA CYS A 155 7.06 -7.24 2.81
C CYS A 155 6.56 -8.30 3.80
N ARG A 156 6.53 -7.93 5.07
CA ARG A 156 5.84 -8.71 6.12
C ARG A 156 4.58 -7.98 6.56
N LEU A 157 3.43 -8.58 6.30
CA LEU A 157 2.12 -7.99 6.59
C LEU A 157 1.48 -8.69 7.82
N ASP A 158 1.27 -7.94 8.92
CA ASP A 158 0.54 -8.41 10.11
C ASP A 158 -0.58 -7.43 10.45
N GLY A 159 -1.83 -7.83 10.30
CA GLY A 159 -2.99 -6.97 10.55
C GLY A 159 -3.09 -5.80 9.56
N VAL A 160 -2.70 -6.01 8.31
CA VAL A 160 -2.81 -5.00 7.25
C VAL A 160 -4.17 -5.10 6.55
N ALA A 161 -4.74 -3.95 6.20
CA ALA A 161 -6.00 -3.86 5.45
C ALA A 161 -5.88 -2.88 4.28
N PHE A 162 -6.50 -3.26 3.15
CA PHE A 162 -6.68 -2.42 1.97
C PHE A 162 -8.19 -2.25 1.74
N GLU A 163 -8.72 -1.08 2.01
CA GLU A 163 -10.15 -0.78 1.96
C GLU A 163 -10.43 0.28 0.90
N GLY A 164 -11.15 -0.07 -0.16
CA GLY A 164 -11.48 0.85 -1.25
C GLY A 164 -10.27 1.37 -2.02
N CYS A 165 -9.14 0.63 -2.02
CA CYS A 165 -7.92 1.06 -2.67
C CYS A 165 -7.87 0.69 -4.15
N THR A 166 -7.09 1.44 -4.93
CA THR A 166 -6.67 1.05 -6.27
C THR A 166 -5.31 0.37 -6.18
N LEU A 167 -5.25 -0.92 -6.59
CA LEU A 167 -4.06 -1.78 -6.53
C LEU A 167 -3.64 -2.22 -7.93
N ARG A 168 -3.70 -1.33 -8.93
CA ARG A 168 -3.33 -1.67 -10.31
C ARG A 168 -1.82 -1.73 -10.45
N SER A 169 -1.32 -2.81 -11.06
CA SER A 169 0.12 -3.05 -11.26
C SER A 169 0.95 -2.97 -9.97
N THR A 170 0.28 -3.08 -8.81
CA THR A 170 0.96 -3.11 -7.51
C THR A 170 1.77 -4.39 -7.39
N GLU A 171 3.00 -4.28 -6.91
CA GLU A 171 3.91 -5.40 -6.77
C GLU A 171 3.88 -5.98 -5.35
N PHE A 172 3.54 -7.27 -5.24
CA PHE A 172 3.54 -8.05 -4.00
C PHE A 172 4.45 -9.28 -4.07
N SER A 173 5.42 -9.32 -4.97
CA SER A 173 6.33 -10.46 -5.08
C SER A 173 6.98 -10.77 -3.73
N HIS A 174 6.98 -12.06 -3.34
CA HIS A 174 7.47 -12.55 -2.04
C HIS A 174 6.75 -11.92 -0.82
N THR A 175 5.50 -11.45 -1.01
CA THR A 175 4.67 -10.86 0.04
C THR A 175 3.38 -11.67 0.18
N PRO A 176 3.30 -12.63 1.10
CA PRO A 176 2.12 -13.47 1.26
C PRO A 176 0.87 -12.68 1.65
N LEU A 177 -0.19 -12.77 0.84
CA LEU A 177 -1.47 -12.08 1.05
C LEU A 177 -2.48 -12.93 1.86
N ARG A 178 -2.03 -13.94 2.56
CA ARG A 178 -2.91 -14.86 3.31
C ARG A 178 -3.75 -14.14 4.34
N GLY A 179 -5.07 -14.21 4.19
CA GLY A 179 -6.05 -13.58 5.07
C GLY A 179 -6.29 -12.10 4.80
N ILE A 180 -5.60 -11.51 3.83
CA ILE A 180 -5.86 -10.12 3.38
C ILE A 180 -7.16 -10.10 2.58
N ASP A 181 -8.06 -9.20 2.94
CA ASP A 181 -9.35 -9.00 2.26
C ASP A 181 -9.22 -7.88 1.22
N LEU A 182 -9.24 -8.26 -0.05
CA LEU A 182 -9.10 -7.35 -1.19
C LEU A 182 -10.43 -7.04 -1.89
N ARG A 183 -11.56 -7.56 -1.38
CA ARG A 183 -12.86 -7.51 -2.06
C ARG A 183 -13.37 -6.10 -2.38
N GLN A 184 -12.97 -5.11 -1.59
CA GLN A 184 -13.39 -3.71 -1.76
C GLN A 184 -12.41 -2.90 -2.61
N SER A 185 -11.28 -3.47 -3.00
CA SER A 185 -10.23 -2.78 -3.75
C SER A 185 -10.27 -3.14 -5.24
N GLN A 186 -9.81 -2.23 -6.07
CA GLN A 186 -9.68 -2.47 -7.51
C GLN A 186 -8.37 -3.19 -7.77
N LEU A 187 -8.47 -4.41 -8.31
CA LEU A 187 -7.32 -5.20 -8.73
C LEU A 187 -7.13 -5.04 -10.25
N GLY A 188 -5.91 -5.11 -10.71
CA GLY A 188 -5.58 -5.13 -12.12
C GLY A 188 -4.08 -5.30 -12.31
N ASP A 189 -3.66 -6.23 -13.14
CA ASP A 189 -2.27 -6.48 -13.49
C ASP A 189 -1.32 -6.57 -12.27
N LEU A 190 -1.81 -7.17 -11.15
CA LEU A 190 -1.00 -7.38 -9.96
C LEU A 190 0.27 -8.16 -10.31
N ARG A 191 1.39 -7.74 -9.74
CA ARG A 191 2.68 -8.41 -9.87
C ARG A 191 2.96 -9.21 -8.61
N LEU A 192 2.75 -10.51 -8.67
CA LEU A 192 2.97 -11.45 -7.56
C LEU A 192 3.00 -12.88 -8.11
N THR A 193 3.42 -13.82 -7.29
CA THR A 193 3.34 -15.23 -7.63
C THR A 193 2.02 -15.85 -7.16
N VAL A 194 1.65 -17.00 -7.72
CA VAL A 194 0.46 -17.75 -7.26
C VAL A 194 0.59 -18.14 -5.78
N ASP A 195 1.79 -18.38 -5.31
CA ASP A 195 2.04 -18.72 -3.91
C ASP A 195 1.79 -17.56 -2.97
N ASP A 196 2.10 -16.32 -3.38
CA ASP A 196 1.82 -15.11 -2.61
C ASP A 196 0.31 -14.85 -2.47
N LEU A 197 -0.47 -15.23 -3.50
CA LEU A 197 -1.92 -15.06 -3.53
C LEU A 197 -2.67 -16.10 -2.66
N ARG A 198 -2.02 -17.17 -2.24
CA ARG A 198 -2.67 -18.25 -1.48
C ARG A 198 -3.35 -17.76 -0.20
N GLY A 199 -4.67 -17.92 -0.13
CA GLY A 199 -5.48 -17.54 1.03
C GLY A 199 -5.83 -16.05 1.11
N ALA A 200 -5.56 -15.25 0.07
CA ALA A 200 -6.16 -13.93 -0.10
C ALA A 200 -7.68 -14.05 -0.28
N ILE A 201 -8.42 -13.04 0.13
CA ILE A 201 -9.88 -13.00 0.01
C ILE A 201 -10.25 -12.01 -1.09
N VAL A 202 -10.88 -12.51 -2.15
CA VAL A 202 -11.26 -11.72 -3.32
C VAL A 202 -12.74 -11.88 -3.64
N ALA A 203 -13.33 -10.91 -4.37
CA ALA A 203 -14.69 -11.01 -4.89
C ALA A 203 -14.74 -11.88 -6.17
N PRO A 204 -15.87 -12.48 -6.50
CA PRO A 204 -16.00 -13.28 -7.74
C PRO A 204 -15.62 -12.50 -9.01
N SER A 205 -15.97 -11.22 -9.10
CA SER A 205 -15.60 -10.36 -10.22
C SER A 205 -14.09 -10.16 -10.36
N GLN A 206 -13.36 -10.13 -9.26
CA GLN A 206 -11.90 -9.96 -9.24
C GLN A 206 -11.16 -11.25 -9.65
N ALA A 207 -11.82 -12.41 -9.57
CA ALA A 207 -11.18 -13.68 -9.93
C ALA A 207 -10.75 -13.69 -11.41
N LEU A 208 -11.47 -13.01 -12.28
CA LEU A 208 -11.11 -12.89 -13.71
C LEU A 208 -9.80 -12.11 -13.91
N ASP A 209 -9.57 -11.07 -13.11
CA ASP A 209 -8.34 -10.25 -13.16
C ASP A 209 -7.11 -11.04 -12.71
N LEU A 210 -7.30 -12.13 -11.96
CA LEU A 210 -6.23 -12.96 -11.41
C LEU A 210 -5.91 -14.20 -12.29
N LEU A 211 -6.77 -14.57 -13.22
CA LEU A 211 -6.53 -15.72 -14.11
C LEU A 211 -5.25 -15.62 -14.95
N PRO A 212 -4.83 -14.45 -15.42
CA PRO A 212 -3.56 -14.33 -16.14
C PRO A 212 -2.35 -14.79 -15.33
N LEU A 213 -2.38 -14.70 -14.00
CA LEU A 213 -1.32 -15.20 -13.11
C LEU A 213 -1.13 -16.73 -13.19
N LEU A 214 -2.20 -17.45 -13.60
CA LEU A 214 -2.18 -18.90 -13.84
C LEU A 214 -1.83 -19.24 -15.30
N GLY A 215 -1.48 -18.27 -16.13
CA GLY A 215 -1.27 -18.46 -17.57
C GLY A 215 -2.56 -18.68 -18.37
N VAL A 216 -3.72 -18.41 -17.77
CA VAL A 216 -5.03 -18.56 -18.43
C VAL A 216 -5.32 -17.32 -19.28
N VAL A 217 -5.67 -17.54 -20.54
CA VAL A 217 -6.10 -16.49 -21.45
C VAL A 217 -7.63 -16.41 -21.42
N VAL A 218 -8.16 -15.29 -20.91
CA VAL A 218 -9.60 -15.00 -20.91
C VAL A 218 -9.96 -14.31 -22.23
N ARG A 219 -10.89 -14.89 -22.98
CA ARG A 219 -11.45 -14.27 -24.19
C ARG A 219 -12.95 -14.13 -24.03
N THR A 220 -13.48 -12.97 -24.35
CA THR A 220 -14.92 -12.80 -24.53
C THR A 220 -15.32 -13.43 -25.87
N GLN A 221 -16.41 -14.22 -25.91
CA GLN A 221 -16.97 -14.69 -27.16
C GLN A 221 -17.48 -13.47 -27.92
N THR A 222 -16.95 -13.22 -29.10
CA THR A 222 -17.55 -12.27 -30.04
C THR A 222 -18.73 -12.92 -30.73
N ALA A 223 -19.76 -12.14 -31.07
CA ALA A 223 -20.99 -12.64 -31.71
C ALA A 223 -20.72 -13.46 -33.00
N GLU A 224 -19.60 -13.23 -33.65
CA GLU A 224 -19.17 -13.97 -34.86
C GLU A 224 -18.66 -15.40 -34.57
N GLU A 225 -18.26 -15.72 -33.34
CA GLU A 225 -17.81 -17.07 -32.98
C GLU A 225 -18.98 -18.01 -32.63
N THR A 226 -20.16 -17.47 -32.32
CA THR A 226 -21.38 -18.23 -32.04
C THR A 226 -22.05 -18.81 -33.27
N GLU A 227 -21.73 -18.34 -34.50
CA GLU A 227 -22.32 -18.80 -35.75
C GLU A 227 -21.57 -19.97 -36.42
N LYS A 228 -20.46 -20.45 -35.91
CA LYS A 228 -19.81 -21.63 -36.44
C LYS A 228 -20.45 -22.90 -35.86
N PRO A 229 -21.29 -23.64 -36.65
CA PRO A 229 -21.85 -24.89 -36.17
C PRO A 229 -20.70 -25.86 -35.91
N TRP A 230 -20.77 -26.51 -34.74
CA TRP A 230 -19.86 -27.57 -34.34
C TRP A 230 -19.80 -28.66 -35.43
N ARG A 231 -18.75 -28.67 -36.22
CA ARG A 231 -18.53 -29.74 -37.19
C ARG A 231 -18.08 -30.97 -36.38
N SER A 232 -18.95 -31.98 -36.36
CA SER A 232 -18.70 -33.31 -35.83
C SER A 232 -17.33 -33.80 -36.29
N ALA A 233 -16.38 -33.99 -35.36
CA ALA A 233 -15.14 -34.70 -35.62
C ALA A 233 -15.52 -36.11 -36.08
N LYS A 234 -15.20 -36.49 -37.31
CA LYS A 234 -15.29 -37.87 -37.77
C LYS A 234 -14.34 -38.70 -36.93
N LEU A 235 -14.90 -39.57 -36.13
CA LEU A 235 -14.13 -40.65 -35.49
C LEU A 235 -13.45 -41.46 -36.58
N PRO A 236 -12.16 -41.80 -36.47
CA PRO A 236 -11.50 -42.71 -37.38
C PRO A 236 -12.18 -44.08 -37.29
N ALA A 237 -12.50 -44.68 -38.46
CA ALA A 237 -13.07 -46.00 -38.57
C ALA A 237 -12.11 -47.01 -37.93
N THR A 238 -12.61 -47.76 -36.95
CA THR A 238 -11.94 -48.97 -36.41
C THR A 238 -11.91 -50.03 -37.50
N ASN A 239 -10.75 -50.32 -38.07
CA ASN A 239 -10.52 -51.51 -38.85
C ASN A 239 -10.51 -52.73 -37.92
N ALA A 240 -11.55 -53.53 -37.99
CA ALA A 240 -11.58 -54.89 -37.48
C ALA A 240 -10.90 -55.84 -38.50
N VAL A 241 -9.89 -56.52 -38.11
CA VAL A 241 -9.47 -57.89 -38.54
C VAL A 241 -8.95 -58.63 -37.33
#